data_a0e1f6847edb71da3153d0875aed2d26
#
_entry.id   a0e1f6847edb71da3153d0875aed2d26
#
_cell.length_a   1.000
_cell.length_b   1.000
_cell.length_c   1.000
_cell.angle_alpha   90.00
_cell.angle_beta   90.00
_cell.angle_gamma   90.00
#
_symmetry.space_group_name_H-M   'P 1'
#
loop_
_entity.id
_entity.type
_entity.pdbx_description
1 polymer ?
#
loop_
_entity_poly.entity_id
_entity_poly.type
_entity_poly.pdbx_seq_one_letter_code
_entity_poly.pdbx_strand_id
1 'polypeptide(L)'
;MIFGLIGLLPIPLYLLPKDIVAILPCIIFLLALAYVCRGKLGLFFKVPTFNDVKIIIIFYILSSLYAFAMIFILEFLGIPMATNTADAALHSIFPFITDIIIKLIALLEEELFKVSLLLILMAVINYFTKDKKISVWVGVFLNLIIFGLCHLSAYNGNIIQCILVIGLGSFFDLFVYLKTKNIVNSWIVHVMYDYLFTAVGFLLGLQLL
;
A
#
# COMPACT_ATOMS: atom_id res chain seq x y z
N MET A 1 4.71 -1.75 -7.91
CA MET A 1 3.33 -1.55 -8.44
C MET A 1 3.33 -0.87 -9.80
N ILE A 2 3.98 0.27 -9.94
CA ILE A 2 4.01 1.08 -11.17
C ILE A 2 4.54 0.32 -12.39
N PHE A 3 5.57 -0.51 -12.24
CA PHE A 3 6.15 -1.25 -13.38
C PHE A 3 5.18 -2.21 -14.09
N GLY A 4 4.16 -2.74 -13.39
CA GLY A 4 3.13 -3.58 -14.04
C GLY A 4 2.12 -2.78 -14.87
N LEU A 5 1.83 -1.54 -14.48
CA LEU A 5 0.94 -0.64 -15.21
C LEU A 5 1.65 0.14 -16.32
N ILE A 6 2.97 0.30 -16.22
CA ILE A 6 3.83 1.00 -17.20
C ILE A 6 3.77 0.35 -18.58
N GLY A 7 3.62 -0.97 -18.65
CA GLY A 7 3.46 -1.68 -19.92
C GLY A 7 2.17 -1.36 -20.69
N LEU A 8 1.21 -0.71 -20.05
CA LEU A 8 -0.07 -0.32 -20.64
C LEU A 8 -0.10 1.15 -21.11
N LEU A 9 0.91 1.94 -20.78
CA LEU A 9 0.98 3.35 -21.18
C LEU A 9 1.81 3.53 -22.46
N PRO A 10 1.38 4.40 -23.38
CA PRO A 10 2.09 4.63 -24.66
C PRO A 10 3.43 5.37 -24.51
N ILE A 11 3.80 5.80 -23.31
CA ILE A 11 5.08 6.44 -23.02
C ILE A 11 5.98 5.41 -22.35
N PRO A 12 7.22 5.20 -22.80
CA PRO A 12 8.15 4.30 -22.16
C PRO A 12 8.65 4.92 -20.84
N LEU A 13 7.82 4.84 -19.81
CA LEU A 13 8.11 5.33 -18.45
C LEU A 13 9.39 4.74 -17.86
N TYR A 14 9.86 3.60 -18.39
CA TYR A 14 11.17 3.02 -18.03
C TYR A 14 12.37 3.88 -18.49
N LEU A 15 12.15 4.88 -19.35
CA LEU A 15 13.16 5.86 -19.73
C LEU A 15 13.22 7.06 -18.77
N LEU A 16 12.24 7.21 -17.88
CA LEU A 16 12.26 8.28 -16.89
C LEU A 16 13.12 7.89 -15.67
N PRO A 17 13.75 8.88 -15.02
CA PRO A 17 14.40 8.65 -13.73
C PRO A 17 13.43 7.99 -12.73
N LYS A 18 13.94 7.06 -11.91
CA LYS A 18 13.13 6.30 -10.93
C LYS A 18 12.31 7.22 -10.03
N ASP A 19 12.87 8.36 -9.64
CA ASP A 19 12.23 9.36 -8.80
C ASP A 19 10.98 9.95 -9.46
N ILE A 20 11.05 10.24 -10.76
CA ILE A 20 9.90 10.76 -11.52
C ILE A 20 8.82 9.69 -11.64
N VAL A 21 9.21 8.43 -11.83
CA VAL A 21 8.28 7.31 -11.92
C VAL A 21 7.53 7.09 -10.61
N ALA A 22 8.15 7.36 -9.46
CA ALA A 22 7.49 7.27 -8.15
C ALA A 22 6.56 8.47 -7.86
N ILE A 23 6.96 9.68 -8.28
CA ILE A 23 6.21 10.91 -7.96
C ILE A 23 5.02 11.12 -8.89
N LEU A 24 5.15 10.81 -10.17
CA LEU A 24 4.14 11.10 -11.18
C LEU A 24 2.77 10.46 -10.90
N PRO A 25 2.66 9.16 -10.52
CA PRO A 25 1.38 8.58 -10.18
C PRO A 25 0.75 9.19 -8.92
N CYS A 26 1.57 9.54 -7.92
CA CYS A 26 1.07 10.26 -6.74
C CYS A 26 0.38 11.57 -7.13
N ILE A 27 1.00 12.35 -8.01
CA ILE A 27 0.40 13.59 -8.53
C ILE A 27 -0.90 13.29 -9.30
N ILE A 28 -0.90 12.28 -10.16
CA ILE A 28 -2.09 11.91 -10.96
C ILE A 28 -3.25 11.51 -10.04
N PHE A 29 -3.02 10.67 -9.02
CA PHE A 29 -4.06 10.28 -8.07
C PHE A 29 -4.55 11.46 -7.23
N LEU A 30 -3.66 12.35 -6.80
CA LEU A 30 -4.05 13.57 -6.09
C LEU A 30 -4.92 14.50 -6.95
N LEU A 31 -4.56 14.70 -8.21
CA LEU A 31 -5.35 15.52 -9.15
C LEU A 31 -6.70 14.87 -9.46
N ALA A 32 -6.74 13.54 -9.67
CA ALA A 32 -7.97 12.81 -9.86
C ALA A 32 -8.88 12.91 -8.64
N LEU A 33 -8.34 12.74 -7.43
CA LEU A 33 -9.09 12.88 -6.18
C LEU A 33 -9.57 14.32 -6.00
N ALA A 34 -8.73 15.33 -6.27
CA ALA A 34 -9.11 16.73 -6.21
C ALA A 34 -10.25 17.07 -7.18
N TYR A 35 -10.20 16.53 -8.40
CA TYR A 35 -11.26 16.69 -9.39
C TYR A 35 -12.58 16.07 -8.89
N VAL A 36 -12.56 14.83 -8.44
CA VAL A 36 -13.76 14.10 -7.97
C VAL A 36 -14.38 14.78 -6.76
N CYS A 37 -13.58 15.23 -5.79
CA CYS A 37 -14.07 15.91 -4.58
C CYS A 37 -14.25 17.43 -4.76
N ARG A 38 -14.15 17.93 -6.00
CA ARG A 38 -14.30 19.36 -6.35
C ARG A 38 -13.39 20.28 -5.52
N GLY A 39 -12.12 19.89 -5.39
CA GLY A 39 -11.10 20.64 -4.64
C GLY A 39 -11.16 20.45 -3.11
N LYS A 40 -12.14 19.73 -2.57
CA LYS A 40 -12.29 19.52 -1.11
C LYS A 40 -11.41 18.40 -0.58
N LEU A 41 -10.09 18.46 -0.83
CA LEU A 41 -9.13 17.44 -0.38
C LEU A 41 -9.12 17.25 1.15
N GLY A 42 -9.47 18.28 1.93
CA GLY A 42 -9.60 18.15 3.39
C GLY A 42 -10.66 17.16 3.86
N LEU A 43 -11.50 16.61 2.96
CA LEU A 43 -12.36 15.48 3.30
C LEU A 43 -11.56 14.18 3.53
N PHE A 44 -10.41 14.05 2.85
CA PHE A 44 -9.56 12.87 2.84
C PHE A 44 -8.25 13.05 3.61
N PHE A 45 -7.78 14.30 3.73
CA PHE A 45 -6.54 14.66 4.41
C PHE A 45 -6.83 15.53 5.62
N LYS A 46 -6.68 14.96 6.80
CA LYS A 46 -6.92 15.66 8.08
C LYS A 46 -5.72 15.49 8.98
N VAL A 47 -5.52 16.42 9.88
CA VAL A 47 -4.54 16.27 10.96
C VAL A 47 -5.04 15.15 11.90
N PRO A 48 -4.21 14.14 12.22
CA PRO A 48 -4.58 13.10 13.15
C PRO A 48 -4.97 13.65 14.54
N THR A 49 -6.07 13.16 15.09
CA THR A 49 -6.51 13.46 16.45
C THR A 49 -5.87 12.48 17.45
N PHE A 50 -5.96 12.79 18.74
CA PHE A 50 -5.48 11.86 19.79
C PHE A 50 -6.18 10.48 19.73
N ASN A 51 -7.45 10.44 19.36
CA ASN A 51 -8.15 9.18 19.16
C ASN A 51 -7.65 8.42 17.92
N ASP A 52 -7.28 9.14 16.86
CA ASP A 52 -6.69 8.53 15.66
C ASP A 52 -5.34 7.89 15.98
N VAL A 53 -4.51 8.50 16.84
CA VAL A 53 -3.22 7.92 17.27
C VAL A 53 -3.41 6.55 17.92
N LYS A 54 -4.45 6.38 18.76
CA LYS A 54 -4.75 5.08 19.34
C LYS A 54 -5.09 4.04 18.27
N ILE A 55 -5.90 4.42 17.28
CA ILE A 55 -6.28 3.56 16.17
C ILE A 55 -5.05 3.19 15.36
N ILE A 56 -4.20 4.17 15.02
CA ILE A 56 -2.95 3.96 14.28
C ILE A 56 -2.07 2.92 15.00
N ILE A 57 -1.81 3.10 16.30
CA ILE A 57 -0.96 2.19 17.07
C ILE A 57 -1.55 0.77 17.11
N ILE A 58 -2.85 0.63 17.37
CA ILE A 58 -3.52 -0.68 17.42
C ILE A 58 -3.38 -1.39 16.05
N PHE A 59 -3.69 -0.71 14.95
CA PHE A 59 -3.67 -1.33 13.64
C PHE A 59 -2.26 -1.56 13.12
N TYR A 60 -1.28 -0.74 13.47
CA TYR A 60 0.14 -0.99 13.25
C TYR A 60 0.59 -2.30 13.93
N ILE A 61 0.25 -2.48 15.22
CA ILE A 61 0.59 -3.72 15.94
C ILE A 61 -0.09 -4.92 15.29
N LEU A 62 -1.38 -4.82 14.95
CA LEU A 62 -2.13 -5.91 14.32
C LEU A 62 -1.57 -6.27 12.94
N SER A 63 -1.21 -5.29 12.11
CA SER A 63 -0.61 -5.53 10.80
C SER A 63 0.75 -6.21 10.92
N SER A 64 1.58 -5.76 11.88
CA SER A 64 2.89 -6.37 12.14
C SER A 64 2.76 -7.82 12.63
N LEU A 65 1.86 -8.08 13.57
CA LEU A 65 1.59 -9.45 14.05
C LEU A 65 1.06 -10.35 12.94
N TYR A 66 0.18 -9.84 12.09
CA TYR A 66 -0.31 -10.57 10.93
C TYR A 66 0.83 -10.95 9.98
N ALA A 67 1.69 -10.00 9.63
CA ALA A 67 2.80 -10.25 8.71
C ALA A 67 3.76 -11.30 9.28
N PHE A 68 4.19 -11.17 10.55
CA PHE A 68 5.03 -12.18 11.20
C PHE A 68 4.37 -13.56 11.22
N ALA A 69 3.07 -13.63 11.53
CA ALA A 69 2.33 -14.89 11.50
C ALA A 69 2.29 -15.49 10.09
N MET A 70 2.05 -14.68 9.06
CA MET A 70 2.00 -15.16 7.67
C MET A 70 3.38 -15.60 7.18
N ILE A 71 4.45 -14.87 7.49
CA ILE A 71 5.83 -15.27 7.18
C ILE A 71 6.11 -16.64 7.79
N PHE A 72 5.85 -16.80 9.08
CA PHE A 72 6.05 -18.07 9.79
C PHE A 72 5.22 -19.22 9.19
N ILE A 73 3.95 -18.98 8.87
CA ILE A 73 3.07 -20.00 8.26
C ILE A 73 3.58 -20.41 6.88
N LEU A 74 3.95 -19.46 6.03
CA LEU A 74 4.44 -19.77 4.68
C LEU A 74 5.78 -20.52 4.74
N GLU A 75 6.69 -20.12 5.62
CA GLU A 75 7.94 -20.81 5.86
C GLU A 75 7.70 -22.25 6.36
N PHE A 76 6.81 -22.43 7.34
CA PHE A 76 6.44 -23.76 7.87
C PHE A 76 5.83 -24.66 6.79
N LEU A 77 5.08 -24.09 5.85
CA LEU A 77 4.50 -24.82 4.70
C LEU A 77 5.51 -25.06 3.58
N GLY A 78 6.75 -24.61 3.72
CA GLY A 78 7.79 -24.74 2.69
C GLY A 78 7.52 -23.89 1.44
N ILE A 79 6.71 -22.83 1.56
CA ILE A 79 6.40 -21.90 0.46
C ILE A 79 7.51 -20.83 0.44
N PRO A 80 8.34 -20.79 -0.61
CA PRO A 80 9.43 -19.83 -0.67
C PRO A 80 8.89 -18.40 -0.77
N MET A 81 9.50 -17.48 -0.02
CA MET A 81 9.21 -16.06 -0.10
C MET A 81 10.24 -15.36 -0.98
N ALA A 82 9.76 -14.46 -1.84
CA ALA A 82 10.60 -13.61 -2.65
C ALA A 82 10.89 -12.31 -1.87
N THR A 83 12.12 -11.80 -2.03
CA THR A 83 12.49 -10.47 -1.52
C THR A 83 11.93 -9.39 -2.43
N ASN A 84 11.56 -8.25 -1.85
CA ASN A 84 11.13 -7.09 -2.62
C ASN A 84 12.31 -6.55 -3.42
N THR A 85 12.19 -6.54 -4.75
CA THR A 85 13.26 -6.07 -5.64
C THR A 85 13.57 -4.58 -5.47
N ALA A 86 12.66 -3.78 -4.92
CA ALA A 86 12.89 -2.38 -4.63
C ALA A 86 13.78 -2.14 -3.40
N ASP A 87 13.73 -3.04 -2.40
CA ASP A 87 14.50 -2.92 -1.15
C ASP A 87 15.93 -3.49 -1.27
N ALA A 88 16.21 -4.26 -2.33
CA ALA A 88 17.52 -4.89 -2.55
C ALA A 88 18.68 -3.91 -2.82
N ALA A 89 18.41 -2.62 -2.96
CA ALA A 89 19.40 -1.60 -3.37
C ALA A 89 20.05 -0.82 -2.20
N LEU A 90 19.71 -1.11 -0.94
CA LEU A 90 20.13 -0.32 0.22
C LEU A 90 21.53 -0.73 0.74
N HIS A 91 22.60 -0.27 0.06
CA HIS A 91 23.98 -0.59 0.46
C HIS A 91 24.83 0.59 0.96
N SER A 92 24.32 1.82 1.03
CA SER A 92 25.07 2.98 1.58
C SER A 92 24.17 4.01 2.24
N ILE A 93 24.73 4.80 3.20
CA ILE A 93 23.97 5.76 4.00
C ILE A 93 23.37 6.91 3.18
N PHE A 94 24.01 7.36 2.11
CA PHE A 94 23.51 8.47 1.28
C PHE A 94 22.33 8.08 0.40
N PRO A 95 22.32 6.94 -0.32
CA PRO A 95 21.11 6.38 -0.93
C PRO A 95 19.99 6.16 0.10
N PHE A 96 20.31 5.78 1.34
CA PHE A 96 19.34 5.50 2.39
C PHE A 96 18.42 6.69 2.71
N ILE A 97 18.94 7.92 2.78
CA ILE A 97 18.13 9.11 3.09
C ILE A 97 17.22 9.50 1.92
N THR A 98 17.74 9.47 0.70
CA THR A 98 16.94 9.74 -0.52
C THR A 98 15.88 8.67 -0.71
N ASP A 99 16.22 7.41 -0.48
CA ASP A 99 15.28 6.29 -0.58
C ASP A 99 14.16 6.38 0.44
N ILE A 100 14.45 6.84 1.67
CA ILE A 100 13.41 7.12 2.67
C ILE A 100 12.37 8.12 2.14
N ILE A 101 12.80 9.25 1.60
CA ILE A 101 11.87 10.28 1.10
C ILE A 101 11.07 9.76 -0.08
N ILE A 102 11.70 9.08 -1.02
CA ILE A 102 11.04 8.49 -2.19
C ILE A 102 10.04 7.42 -1.75
N LYS A 103 10.42 6.56 -0.79
CA LYS A 103 9.54 5.53 -0.23
C LYS A 103 8.32 6.15 0.45
N LEU A 104 8.46 7.25 1.20
CA LEU A 104 7.32 7.97 1.80
C LEU A 104 6.31 8.43 0.73
N ILE A 105 6.78 8.94 -0.40
CA ILE A 105 5.94 9.38 -1.52
C ILE A 105 5.30 8.18 -2.21
N ALA A 106 6.05 7.11 -2.44
CA ALA A 106 5.55 5.88 -3.04
C ALA A 106 4.45 5.22 -2.17
N LEU A 107 4.65 5.16 -0.86
CA LEU A 107 3.64 4.65 0.08
C LEU A 107 2.38 5.54 0.12
N LEU A 108 2.53 6.86 -0.05
CA LEU A 108 1.37 7.75 -0.20
C LEU A 108 0.62 7.47 -1.51
N GLU A 109 1.33 7.23 -2.60
CA GLU A 109 0.73 6.84 -3.88
C GLU A 109 -0.08 5.55 -3.73
N GLU A 110 0.45 4.55 -3.03
CA GLU A 110 -0.26 3.29 -2.78
C GLU A 110 -1.53 3.48 -1.95
N GLU A 111 -1.50 4.36 -0.93
CA GLU A 111 -2.70 4.70 -0.16
C GLU A 111 -3.76 5.40 -1.02
N LEU A 112 -3.34 6.34 -1.87
CA LEU A 112 -4.23 7.02 -2.81
C LEU A 112 -4.85 6.04 -3.80
N PHE A 113 -4.05 5.10 -4.32
CA PHE A 113 -4.54 4.03 -5.19
C PHE A 113 -5.58 3.15 -4.46
N LYS A 114 -5.25 2.63 -3.27
CA LYS A 114 -6.17 1.77 -2.48
C LYS A 114 -7.50 2.47 -2.19
N VAL A 115 -7.43 3.72 -1.73
CA VAL A 115 -8.65 4.48 -1.41
C VAL A 115 -9.45 4.80 -2.67
N SER A 116 -8.82 5.22 -3.75
CA SER A 116 -9.51 5.51 -5.02
C SER A 116 -10.18 4.26 -5.60
N LEU A 117 -9.45 3.15 -5.62
CA LEU A 117 -9.98 1.86 -6.07
C LEU A 117 -11.17 1.41 -5.20
N LEU A 118 -11.05 1.53 -3.87
CA LEU A 118 -12.14 1.18 -2.96
C LEU A 118 -13.40 1.99 -3.26
N LEU A 119 -13.28 3.30 -3.44
CA LEU A 119 -14.42 4.17 -3.71
C LEU A 119 -15.10 3.82 -5.04
N ILE A 120 -14.30 3.50 -6.07
CA ILE A 120 -14.82 3.06 -7.38
C ILE A 120 -15.55 1.71 -7.23
N LEU A 121 -14.91 0.72 -6.59
CA LEU A 121 -15.53 -0.60 -6.38
C LEU A 121 -16.83 -0.48 -5.58
N MET A 122 -16.83 0.30 -4.50
CA MET A 122 -18.03 0.54 -3.71
C MET A 122 -19.15 1.19 -4.54
N ALA A 123 -18.83 2.16 -5.37
CA ALA A 123 -19.81 2.82 -6.24
C ALA A 123 -20.41 1.84 -7.25
N VAL A 124 -19.58 1.06 -7.93
CA VAL A 124 -20.01 0.05 -8.92
C VAL A 124 -20.86 -1.04 -8.25
N ILE A 125 -20.39 -1.62 -7.15
CA ILE A 125 -21.12 -2.70 -6.46
C ILE A 125 -22.44 -2.17 -5.92
N ASN A 126 -22.47 -0.96 -5.35
CA ASN A 126 -23.71 -0.35 -4.86
C ASN A 126 -24.69 -0.03 -5.99
N TYR A 127 -24.21 0.28 -7.18
CA TYR A 127 -25.09 0.49 -8.33
C TYR A 127 -25.91 -0.76 -8.63
N PHE A 128 -25.32 -1.96 -8.56
CA PHE A 128 -25.99 -3.23 -8.82
C PHE A 128 -26.75 -3.77 -7.62
N THR A 129 -26.15 -3.76 -6.42
CA THR A 129 -26.71 -4.40 -5.23
C THR A 129 -27.70 -3.54 -4.46
N LYS A 130 -27.60 -2.20 -4.60
CA LYS A 130 -28.31 -1.20 -3.77
C LYS A 130 -28.08 -1.37 -2.26
N ASP A 131 -27.07 -2.16 -1.87
CA ASP A 131 -26.71 -2.44 -0.48
C ASP A 131 -25.34 -1.87 -0.15
N LYS A 132 -25.31 -0.87 0.72
CA LYS A 132 -24.08 -0.20 1.15
C LYS A 132 -23.13 -1.14 1.91
N LYS A 133 -23.67 -2.06 2.72
CA LYS A 133 -22.85 -2.97 3.53
C LYS A 133 -22.15 -3.99 2.63
N ILE A 134 -22.89 -4.58 1.69
CA ILE A 134 -22.31 -5.47 0.67
C ILE A 134 -21.27 -4.71 -0.14
N SER A 135 -21.57 -3.49 -0.57
CA SER A 135 -20.64 -2.66 -1.38
C SER A 135 -19.31 -2.40 -0.66
N VAL A 136 -19.35 -2.13 0.65
CA VAL A 136 -18.13 -1.91 1.44
C VAL A 136 -17.30 -3.20 1.52
N TRP A 137 -17.90 -4.31 1.98
CA TRP A 137 -17.11 -5.51 2.26
C TRP A 137 -16.62 -6.23 0.99
N VAL A 138 -17.46 -6.30 -0.05
CA VAL A 138 -17.02 -6.83 -1.34
C VAL A 138 -16.00 -5.90 -1.98
N GLY A 139 -16.19 -4.59 -1.87
CA GLY A 139 -15.21 -3.60 -2.34
C GLY A 139 -13.87 -3.72 -1.63
N VAL A 140 -13.85 -3.89 -0.31
CA VAL A 140 -12.63 -4.16 0.47
C VAL A 140 -11.97 -5.44 -0.02
N PHE A 141 -12.70 -6.55 -0.08
CA PHE A 141 -12.14 -7.84 -0.50
C PHE A 141 -11.48 -7.76 -1.88
N LEU A 142 -12.18 -7.20 -2.87
CA LEU A 142 -11.64 -7.03 -4.23
C LEU A 142 -10.44 -6.08 -4.25
N ASN A 143 -10.47 -5.01 -3.45
CA ASN A 143 -9.35 -4.07 -3.32
C ASN A 143 -8.09 -4.77 -2.85
N LEU A 144 -8.17 -5.58 -1.80
CA LEU A 144 -7.03 -6.33 -1.26
C LEU A 144 -6.44 -7.29 -2.29
N ILE A 145 -7.27 -8.00 -3.02
CA ILE A 145 -6.80 -8.92 -4.06
C ILE A 145 -6.12 -8.16 -5.20
N ILE A 146 -6.73 -7.09 -5.71
CA ILE A 146 -6.17 -6.29 -6.79
C ILE A 146 -4.86 -5.64 -6.34
N PHE A 147 -4.82 -5.07 -5.14
CA PHE A 147 -3.61 -4.46 -4.58
C PHE A 147 -2.48 -5.48 -4.46
N GLY A 148 -2.75 -6.66 -3.92
CA GLY A 148 -1.77 -7.75 -3.86
C GLY A 148 -1.24 -8.14 -5.24
N LEU A 149 -2.13 -8.34 -6.22
CA LEU A 149 -1.75 -8.71 -7.58
C LEU A 149 -0.91 -7.63 -8.28
N CYS A 150 -1.11 -6.35 -7.96
CA CYS A 150 -0.26 -5.28 -8.47
C CYS A 150 1.21 -5.39 -8.03
N HIS A 151 1.51 -6.17 -7.00
CA HIS A 151 2.87 -6.39 -6.49
C HIS A 151 3.60 -7.58 -7.12
N LEU A 152 2.97 -8.32 -8.06
CA LEU A 152 3.57 -9.50 -8.66
C LEU A 152 4.97 -9.26 -9.24
N SER A 153 5.20 -8.13 -9.88
CA SER A 153 6.51 -7.78 -10.44
C SER A 153 7.57 -7.53 -9.37
N ALA A 154 7.19 -6.99 -8.22
CA ALA A 154 8.09 -6.71 -7.10
C ALA A 154 8.53 -8.00 -6.37
N TYR A 155 7.70 -9.03 -6.38
CA TYR A 155 7.94 -10.30 -5.70
C TYR A 155 8.13 -11.49 -6.65
N ASN A 156 8.77 -11.26 -7.81
CA ASN A 156 9.14 -12.29 -8.80
C ASN A 156 7.97 -13.22 -9.21
N GLY A 157 6.75 -12.69 -9.25
CA GLY A 157 5.54 -13.45 -9.63
C GLY A 157 4.98 -14.36 -8.52
N ASN A 158 5.42 -14.22 -7.28
CA ASN A 158 4.93 -15.03 -6.15
C ASN A 158 3.49 -14.64 -5.77
N ILE A 159 2.51 -15.24 -6.42
CA ILE A 159 1.08 -14.95 -6.23
C ILE A 159 0.64 -15.18 -4.78
N ILE A 160 1.12 -16.25 -4.14
CA ILE A 160 0.73 -16.61 -2.76
C ILE A 160 1.16 -15.49 -1.81
N GLN A 161 2.41 -15.08 -1.89
CA GLN A 161 2.95 -13.98 -1.08
C GLN A 161 2.21 -12.67 -1.38
N CYS A 162 2.02 -12.33 -2.65
CA CYS A 162 1.33 -11.10 -3.06
C CYS A 162 -0.10 -11.03 -2.53
N ILE A 163 -0.84 -12.13 -2.55
CA ILE A 163 -2.22 -12.13 -2.05
C ILE A 163 -2.25 -12.23 -0.53
N LEU A 164 -1.55 -13.19 0.07
CA LEU A 164 -1.69 -13.47 1.51
C LEU A 164 -0.92 -12.48 2.38
N VAL A 165 0.29 -12.08 1.98
CA VAL A 165 1.10 -11.17 2.82
C VAL A 165 0.79 -9.71 2.47
N ILE A 166 0.90 -9.34 1.19
CA ILE A 166 0.76 -7.94 0.77
C ILE A 166 -0.70 -7.53 0.68
N GLY A 167 -1.50 -8.27 -0.10
CA GLY A 167 -2.91 -7.96 -0.32
C GLY A 167 -3.73 -7.99 0.96
N LEU A 168 -3.81 -9.15 1.63
CA LEU A 168 -4.58 -9.26 2.88
C LEU A 168 -3.94 -8.48 4.02
N GLY A 169 -2.61 -8.30 4.04
CA GLY A 169 -1.91 -7.44 5.00
C GLY A 169 -2.33 -5.99 4.92
N SER A 170 -2.60 -5.47 3.72
CA SER A 170 -3.08 -4.09 3.53
C SER A 170 -4.53 -3.86 4.00
N PHE A 171 -5.20 -4.90 4.53
CA PHE A 171 -6.49 -4.74 5.21
C PHE A 171 -6.40 -3.78 6.40
N PHE A 172 -5.32 -3.83 7.15
CA PHE A 172 -5.19 -3.08 8.41
C PHE A 172 -5.11 -1.57 8.16
N ASP A 173 -4.30 -1.13 7.22
CA ASP A 173 -4.20 0.28 6.85
C ASP A 173 -5.47 0.78 6.15
N LEU A 174 -6.03 -0.01 5.22
CA LEU A 174 -7.29 0.31 4.54
C LEU A 174 -8.45 0.41 5.55
N PHE A 175 -8.47 -0.44 6.59
CA PHE A 175 -9.49 -0.38 7.63
C PHE A 175 -9.34 0.87 8.52
N VAL A 176 -8.12 1.33 8.77
CA VAL A 176 -7.87 2.63 9.43
C VAL A 176 -8.50 3.77 8.62
N TYR A 177 -8.31 3.78 7.29
CA TYR A 177 -9.01 4.74 6.43
C TYR A 177 -10.54 4.61 6.56
N LEU A 178 -11.10 3.40 6.50
CA LEU A 178 -12.54 3.18 6.62
C LEU A 178 -13.09 3.70 7.95
N LYS A 179 -12.33 3.59 9.03
CA LYS A 179 -12.72 4.00 10.37
C LYS A 179 -12.60 5.51 10.58
N THR A 180 -11.52 6.12 10.09
CA THR A 180 -11.19 7.52 10.36
C THR A 180 -11.59 8.47 9.23
N LYS A 181 -11.81 7.93 8.01
CA LYS A 181 -11.99 8.71 6.78
C LYS A 181 -10.84 9.71 6.56
N ASN A 182 -9.62 9.25 6.84
CA ASN A 182 -8.42 10.04 6.75
C ASN A 182 -7.28 9.22 6.15
N ILE A 183 -6.84 9.59 4.94
CA ILE A 183 -5.73 8.91 4.24
C ILE A 183 -4.41 9.07 5.02
N VAL A 184 -4.21 10.19 5.73
CA VAL A 184 -3.00 10.40 6.51
C VAL A 184 -2.84 9.34 7.60
N ASN A 185 -3.94 8.93 8.26
CA ASN A 185 -3.91 7.91 9.29
C ASN A 185 -3.55 6.52 8.73
N SER A 186 -4.13 6.16 7.58
CA SER A 186 -3.83 4.94 6.84
C SER A 186 -2.36 4.92 6.39
N TRP A 187 -1.90 6.01 5.78
CA TRP A 187 -0.53 6.18 5.34
C TRP A 187 0.49 6.06 6.48
N ILE A 188 0.20 6.65 7.66
CA ILE A 188 1.09 6.52 8.83
C ILE A 188 1.23 5.04 9.25
N VAL A 189 0.13 4.27 9.29
CA VAL A 189 0.20 2.83 9.60
C VAL A 189 1.05 2.09 8.59
N HIS A 190 0.86 2.35 7.30
CA HIS A 190 1.60 1.73 6.22
C HIS A 190 3.10 2.06 6.29
N VAL A 191 3.43 3.34 6.49
CA VAL A 191 4.81 3.80 6.69
C VAL A 191 5.46 3.11 7.87
N MET A 192 4.80 3.10 9.05
CA MET A 192 5.35 2.45 10.25
C MET A 192 5.57 0.95 10.04
N TYR A 193 4.66 0.28 9.35
CA TYR A 193 4.76 -1.13 8.99
C TYR A 193 5.98 -1.39 8.10
N ASP A 194 6.08 -0.69 6.98
CA ASP A 194 7.17 -0.87 6.02
C ASP A 194 8.55 -0.59 6.61
N TYR A 195 8.65 0.49 7.41
CA TYR A 195 9.92 0.81 8.06
C TYR A 195 10.30 -0.18 9.16
N LEU A 196 9.33 -0.80 9.85
CA LEU A 196 9.62 -1.88 10.78
C LEU A 196 10.32 -3.04 10.06
N PHE A 197 9.75 -3.52 8.95
CA PHE A 197 10.31 -4.65 8.22
C PHE A 197 11.64 -4.31 7.55
N THR A 198 11.78 -3.11 7.02
CA THR A 198 13.07 -2.62 6.50
C THR A 198 14.14 -2.58 7.60
N ALA A 199 13.81 -2.08 8.80
CA ALA A 199 14.74 -2.01 9.92
C ALA A 199 15.11 -3.40 10.45
N VAL A 200 14.13 -4.30 10.61
CA VAL A 200 14.37 -5.67 11.05
C VAL A 200 15.23 -6.42 10.01
N GLY A 201 14.93 -6.26 8.71
CA GLY A 201 15.73 -6.83 7.63
C GLY A 201 17.17 -6.36 7.67
N PHE A 202 17.39 -5.06 7.84
CA PHE A 202 18.74 -4.50 7.95
C PHE A 202 19.49 -5.02 9.18
N LEU A 203 18.86 -5.06 10.35
CA LEU A 203 19.50 -5.52 11.60
C LEU A 203 19.84 -7.00 11.58
N LEU A 204 19.06 -7.81 10.92
CA LEU A 204 19.26 -9.28 10.86
C LEU A 204 20.06 -9.70 9.63
N GLY A 205 20.44 -8.77 8.74
CA GLY A 205 21.06 -9.07 7.46
C GLY A 205 20.14 -9.91 6.55
N LEU A 206 18.81 -9.80 6.78
CA LEU A 206 17.78 -10.53 6.07
C LEU A 206 17.01 -9.56 5.17
N GLN A 207 16.58 -10.04 4.01
CA GLN A 207 15.61 -9.36 3.17
C GLN A 207 14.22 -9.92 3.49
N LEU A 208 13.46 -9.26 4.34
CA LEU A 208 12.25 -9.84 4.94
C LEU A 208 10.97 -9.59 4.14
N LEU A 209 10.86 -8.53 3.34
CA LEU A 209 9.64 -8.25 2.55
C LEU A 209 9.95 -7.46 1.28
#